data_2eb6f3e687e8e4a7feb820b485348535
#
_entry.id   2eb6f3e687e8e4a7feb820b485348535
#
_cell.length_a   1.000
_cell.length_b   1.000
_cell.length_c   1.000
_cell.angle_alpha   90.00
_cell.angle_beta   90.00
_cell.angle_gamma   90.00
#
_symmetry.space_group_name_H-M   'P 1'
#
loop_
_entity.id
_entity.type
_entity.pdbx_description
1 polymer ?
#
loop_
_entity_poly.entity_id
_entity_poly.type
_entity_poly.pdbx_seq_one_letter_code
_entity_poly.pdbx_strand_id
1 'polypeptide(L)'
;MVLTIGPAHTLRQAARMMASRHVGAAVVIDPEHAGVGILTERDILNSIAAGEDPDAELASQHRTEDLVYAAPDWTLEEAAHAMVGGGFRHLVVVEGHDVAGLLSMRDIVRCWSPVELPERV
;
A
#
# COMPACT_ATOMS: atom_id res chain seq x y z
N MET A 1 -2.67 -1.38 12.15
CA MET A 1 -3.50 -0.21 11.85
C MET A 1 -3.09 0.40 10.52
N VAL A 2 -4.06 0.73 9.72
CA VAL A 2 -3.83 1.28 8.38
C VAL A 2 -3.60 2.78 8.46
N LEU A 3 -2.55 3.26 7.80
CA LEU A 3 -2.34 4.69 7.66
C LEU A 3 -3.23 5.21 6.53
N THR A 4 -4.04 6.19 6.84
CA THR A 4 -4.92 6.83 5.88
C THR A 4 -4.50 8.29 5.70
N ILE A 5 -4.40 8.72 4.45
CA ILE A 5 -4.04 10.10 4.14
C ILE A 5 -5.06 10.69 3.15
N GLY A 6 -5.06 12.00 3.04
CA GLY A 6 -5.92 12.70 2.09
C GLY A 6 -5.22 12.96 0.77
N PRO A 7 -5.99 13.30 -0.27
CA PRO A 7 -5.44 13.52 -1.62
C PRO A 7 -4.53 14.74 -1.72
N ALA A 8 -4.70 15.70 -0.83
CA ALA A 8 -3.93 16.95 -0.86
C ALA A 8 -2.63 16.90 -0.04
N HIS A 9 -2.35 15.79 0.62
CA HIS A 9 -1.04 15.63 1.28
C HIS A 9 0.05 15.62 0.21
N THR A 10 1.15 16.32 0.47
CA THR A 10 2.31 16.26 -0.41
C THR A 10 3.02 14.93 -0.23
N LEU A 11 3.84 14.57 -1.20
CA LEU A 11 4.63 13.35 -1.08
C LEU A 11 5.56 13.41 0.13
N ARG A 12 6.10 14.58 0.46
CA ARG A 12 6.94 14.73 1.64
C ARG A 12 6.14 14.48 2.93
N GLN A 13 4.93 15.04 3.02
CA GLN A 13 4.08 14.80 4.17
C GLN A 13 3.73 13.33 4.30
N ALA A 14 3.35 12.71 3.20
CA ALA A 14 3.05 11.27 3.17
C ALA A 14 4.26 10.44 3.61
N ALA A 15 5.44 10.78 3.09
CA ALA A 15 6.67 10.08 3.44
C ALA A 15 6.96 10.17 4.94
N ARG A 16 6.78 11.34 5.53
CA ARG A 16 6.98 11.51 6.96
C ARG A 16 6.02 10.68 7.79
N MET A 17 4.76 10.67 7.38
CA MET A 17 3.73 9.89 8.07
C MET A 17 4.02 8.39 7.97
N MET A 18 4.41 7.93 6.78
CA MET A 18 4.76 6.54 6.56
C MET A 18 6.00 6.13 7.36
N ALA A 19 7.02 6.98 7.34
CA ALA A 19 8.25 6.71 8.07
C ALA A 19 7.99 6.63 9.58
N SER A 20 7.19 7.54 10.12
CA SER A 20 6.91 7.56 11.55
C SER A 20 6.12 6.34 12.01
N ARG A 21 5.36 5.73 11.11
CA ARG A 21 4.58 4.53 11.41
C ARG A 21 5.27 3.25 10.96
N HIS A 22 6.43 3.36 10.33
CA HIS A 22 7.20 2.22 9.80
C HIS A 22 6.39 1.38 8.81
N VAL A 23 5.63 2.06 7.95
CA VAL A 23 4.86 1.41 6.89
C VAL A 23 5.34 1.85 5.52
N GLY A 24 5.19 0.97 4.54
CA GLY A 24 5.62 1.24 3.17
C GLY A 24 4.50 1.69 2.25
N ALA A 25 3.29 1.87 2.78
CA ALA A 25 2.15 2.28 1.98
C ALA A 25 1.10 2.96 2.85
N ALA A 26 0.30 3.81 2.22
CA ALA A 26 -0.82 4.50 2.85
C ALA A 26 -2.04 4.40 1.96
N VAL A 27 -3.21 4.36 2.57
CA VAL A 27 -4.48 4.41 1.85
C VAL A 27 -4.84 5.87 1.65
N VAL A 28 -5.12 6.23 0.40
CA VAL A 28 -5.52 7.59 0.06
C VAL A 28 -7.04 7.61 -0.12
N ILE A 29 -7.71 8.35 0.73
CA ILE A 29 -9.17 8.48 0.67
C ILE A 29 -9.50 9.89 0.20
N ASP A 30 -10.23 9.96 -0.91
CA ASP A 30 -10.66 11.22 -1.50
C ASP A 30 -12.18 11.23 -1.46
N PRO A 31 -12.81 12.13 -0.70
CA PRO A 31 -14.27 12.16 -0.62
C PRO A 31 -14.96 12.48 -1.93
N GLU A 32 -14.23 13.01 -2.92
CA GLU A 32 -14.80 13.33 -4.22
C GLU A 32 -14.66 12.19 -5.22
N HIS A 33 -14.02 11.10 -4.85
CA HIS A 33 -13.84 9.93 -5.69
C HIS A 33 -14.40 8.69 -5.03
N ALA A 34 -15.03 7.83 -5.83
CA ALA A 34 -15.44 6.52 -5.35
C ALA A 34 -14.20 5.62 -5.22
N GLY A 35 -14.18 4.79 -4.18
CA GLY A 35 -13.08 3.88 -3.94
C GLY A 35 -11.90 4.56 -3.27
N VAL A 36 -10.82 3.81 -3.13
CA VAL A 36 -9.61 4.30 -2.47
C VAL A 36 -8.42 4.13 -3.41
N GLY A 37 -7.36 4.86 -3.12
CA GLY A 37 -6.09 4.67 -3.78
C GLY A 37 -5.05 4.20 -2.78
N ILE A 38 -3.92 3.74 -3.29
CA ILE A 38 -2.76 3.41 -2.47
C ILE A 38 -1.57 4.23 -2.93
N LEU A 39 -0.89 4.84 -1.99
CA LEU A 39 0.39 5.49 -2.23
C LEU A 39 1.47 4.67 -1.55
N THR A 40 2.48 4.25 -2.31
CA THR A 40 3.55 3.41 -1.81
C THR A 40 4.87 4.16 -1.75
N GLU A 41 5.80 3.61 -0.98
CA GLU A 41 7.16 4.16 -0.94
C GLU A 41 7.81 4.14 -2.32
N ARG A 42 7.46 3.17 -3.16
CA ARG A 42 7.96 3.10 -4.54
C ARG A 42 7.43 4.26 -5.38
N ASP A 43 6.18 4.64 -5.18
CA ASP A 43 5.61 5.79 -5.89
C ASP A 43 6.37 7.07 -5.56
N ILE A 44 6.71 7.24 -4.29
CA ILE A 44 7.48 8.40 -3.83
C ILE A 44 8.89 8.35 -4.41
N LEU A 45 9.53 7.20 -4.37
CA LEU A 45 10.87 7.03 -4.91
C LEU A 45 10.89 7.34 -6.40
N ASN A 46 9.92 6.84 -7.15
CA ASN A 46 9.85 7.09 -8.59
C ASN A 46 9.67 8.56 -8.91
N SER A 47 8.88 9.27 -8.13
CA SER A 47 8.68 10.71 -8.31
C SER A 47 9.99 11.47 -8.08
N ILE A 48 10.70 11.14 -7.02
CA ILE A 48 11.99 11.77 -6.72
C ILE A 48 13.00 11.45 -7.81
N ALA A 49 13.04 10.21 -8.28
CA ALA A 49 13.96 9.81 -9.34
C ALA A 49 13.67 10.55 -10.66
N ALA A 50 12.42 10.92 -10.89
CA ALA A 50 12.02 11.69 -12.06
C ALA A 50 12.33 13.18 -11.93
N GLY A 51 12.86 13.61 -10.80
CA GLY A 51 13.21 15.01 -10.57
C GLY A 51 12.06 15.88 -10.09
N GLU A 52 10.96 15.27 -9.67
CA GLU A 52 9.81 16.02 -9.17
C GLU A 52 10.02 16.48 -7.74
N ASP A 53 9.35 17.57 -7.38
CA ASP A 53 9.49 18.17 -6.06
C ASP A 53 8.49 17.55 -5.09
N PRO A 54 8.95 16.83 -4.05
CA PRO A 54 8.03 16.19 -3.10
C PRO A 54 7.22 17.19 -2.27
N ASP A 55 7.58 18.44 -2.25
CA ASP A 55 6.80 19.48 -1.58
C ASP A 55 5.70 20.05 -2.48
N ALA A 56 5.74 19.74 -3.77
CA ALA A 56 4.75 20.22 -4.74
C ALA A 56 3.86 19.08 -5.23
N GLU A 57 4.39 17.85 -5.33
CA GLU A 57 3.63 16.71 -5.79
C GLU A 57 2.66 16.23 -4.71
N LEU A 58 1.44 15.87 -5.12
CA LEU A 58 0.38 15.48 -4.20
C LEU A 58 0.10 13.99 -4.27
N ALA A 59 -0.38 13.44 -3.17
CA ALA A 59 -0.76 12.04 -3.09
C ALA A 59 -1.77 11.68 -4.18
N SER A 60 -2.71 12.57 -4.48
CA SER A 60 -3.71 12.34 -5.52
C SER A 60 -3.12 12.13 -6.91
N GLN A 61 -1.93 12.66 -7.16
CA GLN A 61 -1.28 12.59 -8.47
C GLN A 61 -0.48 11.30 -8.64
N HIS A 62 -0.17 10.61 -7.56
CA HIS A 62 0.71 9.45 -7.57
C HIS A 62 0.07 8.18 -7.02
N ARG A 63 -1.14 8.27 -6.52
CA ARG A 63 -1.83 7.11 -5.98
C ARG A 63 -2.18 6.11 -7.07
N THR A 64 -2.21 4.84 -6.71
CA THR A 64 -2.69 3.76 -7.57
C THR A 64 -4.14 3.50 -7.24
N GLU A 65 -5.00 3.53 -8.26
CA GLU A 65 -6.43 3.29 -8.11
C GLU A 65 -6.85 1.94 -8.65
N ASP A 66 -6.01 1.30 -9.45
CA ASP A 66 -6.27 -0.03 -9.98
C ASP A 66 -5.85 -1.06 -8.93
N LEU A 67 -6.75 -1.33 -8.02
CA LEU A 67 -6.48 -2.13 -6.84
C LEU A 67 -7.29 -3.41 -6.81
N VAL A 68 -6.76 -4.42 -6.13
CA VAL A 68 -7.49 -5.63 -5.82
C VAL A 68 -7.99 -5.53 -4.39
N TYR A 69 -9.27 -5.80 -4.21
CA TYR A 69 -9.92 -5.78 -2.91
C TYR A 69 -10.12 -7.22 -2.44
N ALA A 70 -9.83 -7.45 -1.19
CA ALA A 70 -9.97 -8.77 -0.58
C ALA A 70 -10.93 -8.69 0.60
N ALA A 71 -11.65 -9.77 0.84
CA ALA A 71 -12.47 -9.89 2.04
C ALA A 71 -11.61 -10.40 3.20
N PRO A 72 -11.99 -10.11 4.46
CA PRO A 72 -11.18 -10.55 5.60
C PRO A 72 -11.04 -12.07 5.72
N ASP A 73 -11.95 -12.83 5.12
CA ASP A 73 -11.93 -14.29 5.19
C ASP A 73 -11.11 -14.94 4.08
N TRP A 74 -10.46 -14.15 3.23
CA TRP A 74 -9.54 -14.71 2.26
C TRP A 74 -8.37 -15.39 2.97
N THR A 75 -7.95 -16.54 2.44
CA THR A 75 -6.75 -17.20 2.94
C THR A 75 -5.51 -16.49 2.41
N LEU A 76 -4.38 -16.71 3.06
CA LEU A 76 -3.10 -16.19 2.57
C LEU A 76 -2.81 -16.73 1.18
N GLU A 77 -3.20 -17.96 0.90
CA GLU A 77 -3.01 -18.56 -0.41
C GLU A 77 -3.81 -17.82 -1.49
N GLU A 78 -5.08 -17.51 -1.20
CA GLU A 78 -5.90 -16.75 -2.12
C GLU A 78 -5.32 -15.35 -2.36
N ALA A 79 -4.85 -14.70 -1.31
CA ALA A 79 -4.23 -13.39 -1.42
C ALA A 79 -2.96 -13.44 -2.26
N ALA A 80 -2.12 -14.45 -2.03
CA ALA A 80 -0.89 -14.62 -2.79
C ALA A 80 -1.18 -14.86 -4.27
N HIS A 81 -2.18 -15.68 -4.58
CA HIS A 81 -2.59 -15.93 -5.96
C HIS A 81 -3.05 -14.65 -6.65
N ALA A 82 -3.82 -13.84 -5.96
CA ALA A 82 -4.30 -12.57 -6.51
C ALA A 82 -3.14 -11.63 -6.82
N MET A 83 -2.16 -11.56 -5.93
CA MET A 83 -1.00 -10.69 -6.12
C MET A 83 -0.14 -11.15 -7.28
N VAL A 84 0.16 -12.44 -7.33
CA VAL A 84 1.02 -12.99 -8.39
C VAL A 84 0.32 -12.91 -9.74
N GLY A 85 -0.95 -13.30 -9.80
CA GLY A 85 -1.69 -13.29 -11.05
C GLY A 85 -1.91 -11.90 -11.61
N GLY A 86 -2.10 -10.91 -10.75
CA GLY A 86 -2.35 -9.53 -11.18
C GLY A 86 -1.12 -8.64 -11.19
N GLY A 87 0.01 -9.11 -10.66
CA GLY A 87 1.20 -8.27 -10.55
C GLY A 87 1.10 -7.22 -9.46
N PHE A 88 0.21 -7.41 -8.50
CA PHE A 88 0.02 -6.46 -7.41
C PHE A 88 0.89 -6.84 -6.21
N ARG A 89 1.35 -5.82 -5.49
CA ARG A 89 2.14 -6.03 -4.27
C ARG A 89 1.34 -5.77 -3.01
N HIS A 90 0.16 -5.20 -3.16
CA HIS A 90 -0.72 -4.86 -2.05
C HIS A 90 -2.16 -5.20 -2.40
N LEU A 91 -2.91 -5.61 -1.39
CA LEU A 91 -4.36 -5.82 -1.49
C LEU A 91 -5.02 -4.95 -0.44
N VAL A 92 -6.16 -4.38 -0.80
CA VAL A 92 -6.98 -3.63 0.16
C VAL A 92 -7.98 -4.60 0.74
N VAL A 93 -7.92 -4.82 2.04
CA VAL A 93 -8.88 -5.68 2.73
C VAL A 93 -10.04 -4.82 3.17
N VAL A 94 -11.23 -5.14 2.68
CA VAL A 94 -12.44 -4.38 2.99
C VAL A 94 -13.42 -5.24 3.77
N GLU A 95 -14.13 -4.59 4.66
CA GLU A 95 -15.20 -5.20 5.42
C GLU A 95 -16.40 -4.28 5.36
N GLY A 96 -17.44 -4.66 4.62
CA GLY A 96 -18.55 -3.77 4.34
C GLY A 96 -18.09 -2.61 3.47
N HIS A 97 -18.22 -1.41 3.98
CA HIS A 97 -17.77 -0.19 3.28
C HIS A 97 -16.46 0.35 3.82
N ASP A 98 -15.86 -0.34 4.78
CA ASP A 98 -14.67 0.15 5.47
C ASP A 98 -13.43 -0.58 5.01
N VAL A 99 -12.31 0.15 4.99
CA VAL A 99 -11.00 -0.46 4.77
C VAL A 99 -10.56 -1.06 6.09
N ALA A 100 -10.53 -2.39 6.16
CA ALA A 100 -10.13 -3.11 7.35
C ALA A 100 -8.62 -3.24 7.47
N GLY A 101 -7.93 -3.29 6.32
CA GLY A 101 -6.48 -3.47 6.35
C GLY A 101 -5.87 -3.32 4.97
N LEU A 102 -4.55 -3.37 4.97
CA LEU A 102 -3.76 -3.33 3.76
C LEU A 102 -2.74 -4.47 3.89
N LEU A 103 -2.78 -5.39 2.95
CA LEU A 103 -1.92 -6.57 2.96
C LEU A 103 -0.85 -6.43 1.89
N SER A 104 0.41 -6.55 2.27
CA SER A 104 1.51 -6.50 1.33
C SER A 104 2.03 -7.90 1.07
N MET A 105 2.76 -8.04 -0.05
CA MET A 105 3.44 -9.31 -0.33
C MET A 105 4.44 -9.64 0.78
N ARG A 106 5.06 -8.63 1.37
CA ARG A 106 5.98 -8.81 2.49
C ARG A 106 5.27 -9.45 3.68
N ASP A 107 4.03 -9.03 3.95
CA ASP A 107 3.24 -9.60 5.05
C ASP A 107 2.94 -11.07 4.80
N ILE A 108 2.62 -11.43 3.56
CA ILE A 108 2.35 -12.81 3.19
C ILE A 108 3.59 -13.68 3.41
N VAL A 109 4.73 -13.22 2.94
CA VAL A 109 5.98 -13.95 3.09
C VAL A 109 6.30 -14.15 4.56
N ARG A 110 6.11 -13.10 5.36
CA ARG A 110 6.40 -13.16 6.79
C ARG A 110 5.54 -14.18 7.51
N CYS A 111 4.27 -14.26 7.15
CA CYS A 111 3.34 -15.20 7.79
C CYS A 111 3.45 -16.60 7.24
N TRP A 112 3.85 -16.74 5.99
CA TRP A 112 3.86 -18.03 5.29
C TRP A 112 5.06 -18.87 5.65
N SER A 113 6.15 -18.24 5.99
CA SER A 113 7.41 -18.94 6.19
C SER A 113 7.69 -19.16 7.67
N PRO A 114 7.11 -20.21 8.26
CA PRO A 114 7.44 -20.56 9.63
C PRO A 114 8.80 -21.26 9.73
N VAL A 115 9.34 -21.64 8.58
CA VAL A 115 10.61 -22.36 8.55
C VAL A 115 11.75 -21.38 8.73
N GLU A 116 12.65 -21.73 9.63
CA GLU A 116 13.83 -20.93 9.85
C GLU A 116 14.70 -20.98 8.60
N LEU A 117 15.05 -19.83 8.10
CA LEU A 117 15.88 -19.76 6.91
C LEU A 117 17.32 -20.12 7.27
N PRO A 118 18.04 -20.78 6.32
CA PRO A 118 19.45 -21.03 6.52
C PRO A 118 20.20 -19.71 6.70
N GLU A 119 21.27 -19.79 7.46
CA GLU A 119 22.09 -18.63 7.67
C GLU A 119 22.69 -18.16 6.35
N ARG A 120 22.64 -16.89 6.13
CA ARG A 120 23.17 -16.31 4.91
C ARG A 120 24.66 -16.12 5.00
N VAL A 121 25.27 -16.30 3.89
CA VAL A 121 26.70 -16.10 3.77
C VAL A 121 27.01 -14.94 2.84
#